data_be0d410edeb1646e76d9e527876715f8
#
_entry.id   be0d410edeb1646e76d9e527876715f8
#
_cell.length_a   1.000
_cell.length_b   1.000
_cell.length_c   1.000
_cell.angle_alpha   90.00
_cell.angle_beta   90.00
_cell.angle_gamma   90.00
#
_symmetry.space_group_name_H-M   'P 1'
#
loop_
_entity.id
_entity.type
_entity.pdbx_description
1 polymer ?
#
loop_
_entity_poly.entity_id
_entity_poly.type
_entity_poly.pdbx_seq_one_letter_code
_entity_poly.pdbx_strand_id
1 'polypeptide(L)'
;MKTCVYDMRTSTGETLSLSLSMSRQYRAKGKYPEAYAACGKVIMGGLDDYMQIADVLYFAYICAAMDNPDNKIMDYPEFLDCIPDDVNYVNNLYLRITGRKKTEPSRNVSNSGREN
;
A
#
# COMPACT_ATOMS: atom_id res chain seq x y z
N MET A 1 -5.82 20.61 -4.90
CA MET A 1 -6.32 19.46 -4.16
C MET A 1 -5.38 18.27 -4.37
N LYS A 2 -5.06 17.59 -3.31
CA LYS A 2 -4.23 16.41 -3.41
C LYS A 2 -5.01 15.24 -3.99
N THR A 3 -4.39 14.50 -4.87
CA THR A 3 -5.03 13.36 -5.48
C THR A 3 -4.93 12.09 -4.63
N CYS A 4 -3.96 12.01 -3.74
CA CYS A 4 -3.71 10.83 -2.91
C CYS A 4 -3.49 9.57 -3.75
N VAL A 5 -2.92 9.74 -4.94
CA VAL A 5 -2.60 8.63 -5.83
C VAL A 5 -1.09 8.56 -5.97
N TYR A 6 -0.55 7.36 -5.85
CA TYR A 6 0.88 7.10 -5.95
C TYR A 6 1.15 6.15 -7.10
N ASP A 7 2.31 6.25 -7.70
CA ASP A 7 2.70 5.37 -8.81
C ASP A 7 3.67 4.32 -8.32
N MET A 8 3.41 3.06 -8.71
CA MET A 8 4.35 1.97 -8.48
C MET A 8 4.88 1.50 -9.82
N ARG A 9 6.20 1.51 -9.96
CA ARG A 9 6.84 0.95 -11.14
C ARG A 9 6.90 -0.57 -10.96
N THR A 10 6.35 -1.30 -11.92
CA THR A 10 6.30 -2.75 -11.84
C THR A 10 7.63 -3.37 -12.26
N SER A 11 7.76 -4.68 -12.02
CA SER A 11 8.94 -5.43 -12.42
C SER A 11 9.17 -5.43 -13.92
N THR A 12 8.11 -5.18 -14.70
CA THR A 12 8.20 -5.14 -16.17
C THR A 12 8.41 -3.72 -16.71
N GLY A 13 8.46 -2.72 -15.84
CA GLY A 13 8.65 -1.34 -16.24
C GLY A 13 7.39 -0.53 -16.43
N GLU A 14 6.24 -1.17 -16.33
CA GLU A 14 4.96 -0.46 -16.39
C GLU A 14 4.68 0.25 -15.07
N THR A 15 3.72 1.16 -15.09
CA THR A 15 3.34 1.90 -13.89
C THR A 15 1.91 1.57 -13.51
N LEU A 16 1.70 1.24 -12.24
CA LEU A 16 0.37 1.05 -11.68
C LEU A 16 0.07 2.17 -10.69
N SER A 17 -1.19 2.59 -10.65
CA SER A 17 -1.63 3.60 -9.68
C SER A 17 -2.11 2.92 -8.41
N LEU A 18 -1.79 3.52 -7.28
CA LEU A 18 -2.17 3.03 -5.96
C LEU A 18 -2.78 4.18 -5.16
N SER A 19 -3.82 3.90 -4.38
CA SER A 19 -4.42 4.90 -3.51
C SER A 19 -5.15 4.24 -2.37
N LEU A 20 -5.03 4.83 -1.17
CA LEU A 20 -5.80 4.42 0.00
C LEU A 20 -6.69 5.55 0.50
N SER A 21 -7.17 6.42 -0.40
CA SER A 21 -8.12 7.45 0.02
C SER A 21 -9.37 6.78 0.60
N MET A 22 -9.99 7.42 1.59
CA MET A 22 -11.12 6.81 2.28
C MET A 22 -12.29 6.52 1.35
N SER A 23 -12.55 7.42 0.41
CA SER A 23 -13.67 7.21 -0.52
C SER A 23 -13.42 5.99 -1.41
N ARG A 24 -12.16 5.81 -1.85
CA ARG A 24 -11.82 4.67 -2.67
C ARG A 24 -11.88 3.37 -1.87
N GLN A 25 -11.41 3.40 -0.62
CA GLN A 25 -11.49 2.22 0.24
C GLN A 25 -12.94 1.81 0.48
N TYR A 26 -13.81 2.79 0.72
CA TYR A 26 -15.22 2.50 0.95
C TYR A 26 -15.82 1.77 -0.24
N ARG A 27 -15.54 2.27 -1.44
CA ARG A 27 -16.06 1.67 -2.68
C ARG A 27 -15.50 0.27 -2.88
N ALA A 28 -14.18 0.10 -2.69
CA ALA A 28 -13.52 -1.17 -2.91
C ALA A 28 -13.91 -2.21 -1.87
N LYS A 29 -14.19 -1.79 -0.64
CA LYS A 29 -14.59 -2.69 0.44
C LYS A 29 -15.80 -3.52 0.05
N GLY A 30 -16.77 -2.90 -0.60
CA GLY A 30 -18.00 -3.59 -0.97
C GLY A 30 -17.78 -4.69 -2.01
N LYS A 31 -16.82 -4.50 -2.90
CA LYS A 31 -16.60 -5.44 -3.99
C LYS A 31 -15.44 -6.41 -3.69
N TYR A 32 -14.48 -5.98 -2.89
CA TYR A 32 -13.30 -6.79 -2.57
C TYR A 32 -13.11 -6.87 -1.06
N PRO A 33 -14.07 -7.49 -0.34
CA PRO A 33 -14.02 -7.49 1.12
C PRO A 33 -12.80 -8.22 1.70
N GLU A 34 -12.30 -9.24 1.00
CA GLU A 34 -11.15 -9.99 1.49
C GLU A 34 -9.87 -9.16 1.39
N ALA A 35 -9.69 -8.45 0.27
CA ALA A 35 -8.54 -7.57 0.11
C ALA A 35 -8.60 -6.43 1.11
N TYR A 36 -9.79 -5.88 1.34
CA TYR A 36 -9.98 -4.85 2.34
C TYR A 36 -9.59 -5.36 3.74
N ALA A 37 -10.05 -6.55 4.10
CA ALA A 37 -9.77 -7.11 5.42
C ALA A 37 -8.28 -7.35 5.63
N ALA A 38 -7.59 -7.88 4.63
CA ALA A 38 -6.17 -8.13 4.72
C ALA A 38 -5.38 -6.83 4.91
N CYS A 39 -5.74 -5.80 4.14
CA CYS A 39 -5.11 -4.50 4.27
C CYS A 39 -5.39 -3.89 5.64
N GLY A 40 -6.65 -3.95 6.09
CA GLY A 40 -7.03 -3.37 7.36
C GLY A 40 -6.30 -4.00 8.53
N LYS A 41 -6.05 -5.29 8.47
CA LYS A 41 -5.31 -5.99 9.52
C LYS A 41 -3.91 -5.40 9.68
N VAL A 42 -3.26 -5.09 8.57
CA VAL A 42 -1.93 -4.49 8.60
C VAL A 42 -1.98 -3.06 9.09
N ILE A 43 -2.95 -2.28 8.59
CA ILE A 43 -3.07 -0.88 8.97
C ILE A 43 -3.33 -0.74 10.47
N MET A 44 -4.21 -1.56 11.02
CA MET A 44 -4.60 -1.45 12.42
C MET A 44 -3.65 -2.16 13.36
N GLY A 45 -3.07 -3.29 12.93
CA GLY A 45 -2.25 -4.12 13.80
C GLY A 45 -0.76 -4.07 13.55
N GLY A 46 -0.34 -3.43 12.46
CA GLY A 46 1.07 -3.37 12.10
C GLY A 46 1.52 -4.59 11.31
N LEU A 47 2.76 -4.55 10.86
CA LEU A 47 3.34 -5.63 10.09
C LEU A 47 3.92 -6.70 11.02
N ASP A 48 3.51 -7.94 10.80
CA ASP A 48 4.15 -9.10 11.41
C ASP A 48 5.12 -9.75 10.45
N ASP A 49 4.91 -9.56 9.16
CA ASP A 49 5.64 -10.23 8.11
C ASP A 49 5.78 -9.26 6.94
N TYR A 50 6.98 -9.18 6.39
CA TYR A 50 7.24 -8.31 5.23
C TYR A 50 6.24 -8.54 4.10
N MET A 51 5.83 -9.78 3.88
CA MET A 51 4.89 -10.09 2.80
C MET A 51 3.55 -9.40 2.96
N GLN A 52 3.21 -8.97 4.16
CA GLN A 52 1.96 -8.24 4.38
C GLN A 52 1.96 -6.87 3.70
N ILE A 53 3.14 -6.34 3.35
CA ILE A 53 3.20 -5.11 2.56
C ILE A 53 2.44 -5.31 1.24
N ALA A 54 2.57 -6.49 0.65
CA ALA A 54 1.86 -6.81 -0.59
C ALA A 54 0.35 -6.73 -0.42
N ASP A 55 -0.17 -7.11 0.74
CA ASP A 55 -1.62 -7.01 1.00
C ASP A 55 -2.10 -5.57 0.93
N VAL A 56 -1.32 -4.66 1.48
CA VAL A 56 -1.66 -3.24 1.46
C VAL A 56 -1.55 -2.67 0.05
N LEU A 57 -0.46 -3.01 -0.66
CA LEU A 57 -0.26 -2.52 -2.02
C LEU A 57 -1.34 -3.04 -2.95
N TYR A 58 -1.73 -4.30 -2.79
CA TYR A 58 -2.77 -4.90 -3.64
C TYR A 58 -4.10 -4.18 -3.45
N PHE A 59 -4.51 -3.94 -2.21
CA PHE A 59 -5.76 -3.23 -1.96
C PHE A 59 -5.69 -1.80 -2.49
N ALA A 60 -4.54 -1.14 -2.32
CA ALA A 60 -4.35 0.21 -2.86
C ALA A 60 -4.47 0.23 -4.39
N TYR A 61 -3.94 -0.81 -5.04
CA TYR A 61 -4.06 -0.95 -6.49
C TYR A 61 -5.54 -1.11 -6.89
N ILE A 62 -6.28 -1.97 -6.19
CA ILE A 62 -7.71 -2.15 -6.48
C ILE A 62 -8.45 -0.83 -6.33
N CYS A 63 -8.18 -0.11 -5.26
CA CYS A 63 -8.85 1.16 -4.99
C CYS A 63 -8.68 2.14 -6.16
N ALA A 64 -7.44 2.26 -6.65
CA ALA A 64 -7.16 3.18 -7.74
C ALA A 64 -7.72 2.67 -9.07
N ALA A 65 -7.60 1.36 -9.31
CA ALA A 65 -8.05 0.77 -10.57
C ALA A 65 -9.56 0.89 -10.75
N MET A 66 -10.31 0.88 -9.67
CA MET A 66 -11.77 1.00 -9.74
C MET A 66 -12.24 2.40 -10.15
N ASP A 67 -11.34 3.38 -10.20
CA ASP A 67 -11.71 4.70 -10.71
C ASP A 67 -12.15 4.65 -12.16
N ASN A 68 -11.63 3.68 -12.92
CA ASN A 68 -12.01 3.47 -14.30
C ASN A 68 -12.66 2.09 -14.42
N PRO A 69 -13.98 2.05 -14.66
CA PRO A 69 -14.69 0.75 -14.73
C PRO A 69 -14.24 -0.15 -15.86
N ASP A 70 -13.52 0.40 -16.85
CA ASP A 70 -12.99 -0.40 -17.94
C ASP A 70 -11.69 -1.11 -17.58
N ASN A 71 -11.08 -0.77 -16.45
CA ASN A 71 -9.85 -1.43 -16.02
C ASN A 71 -10.13 -2.88 -15.65
N LYS A 72 -9.26 -3.76 -16.15
CA LYS A 72 -9.26 -5.14 -15.70
C LYS A 72 -8.37 -5.23 -14.46
N ILE A 73 -8.94 -5.67 -13.36
CA ILE A 73 -8.22 -5.74 -12.10
C ILE A 73 -7.58 -7.12 -11.97
N MET A 74 -6.25 -7.13 -11.79
CA MET A 74 -5.49 -8.36 -11.62
C MET A 74 -5.89 -9.06 -10.33
N ASP A 75 -5.81 -10.40 -10.33
CA ASP A 75 -5.94 -11.12 -9.08
C ASP A 75 -4.63 -10.99 -8.28
N TYR A 76 -4.66 -11.50 -7.06
CA TYR A 76 -3.52 -11.33 -6.15
C TYR A 76 -2.23 -11.95 -6.69
N PRO A 77 -2.23 -13.20 -7.19
CA PRO A 77 -0.99 -13.76 -7.73
C PRO A 77 -0.41 -12.97 -8.90
N GLU A 78 -1.26 -12.49 -9.80
CA GLU A 78 -0.81 -11.65 -10.91
C GLU A 78 -0.16 -10.37 -10.40
N PHE A 79 -0.79 -9.76 -9.41
CA PHE A 79 -0.26 -8.52 -8.83
C PHE A 79 1.10 -8.75 -8.17
N LEU A 80 1.25 -9.88 -7.46
CA LEU A 80 2.52 -10.21 -6.81
C LEU A 80 3.66 -10.26 -7.81
N ASP A 81 3.39 -10.80 -9.01
CA ASP A 81 4.41 -10.87 -10.05
C ASP A 81 4.83 -9.48 -10.54
N CYS A 82 3.99 -8.48 -10.33
CA CYS A 82 4.29 -7.10 -10.75
C CYS A 82 5.12 -6.34 -9.73
N ILE A 83 5.18 -6.80 -8.49
CA ILE A 83 5.92 -6.08 -7.46
C ILE A 83 7.41 -6.20 -7.73
N PRO A 84 8.15 -5.07 -7.79
CA PRO A 84 9.59 -5.15 -8.06
C PRO A 84 10.35 -5.78 -6.90
N ASP A 85 11.52 -6.31 -7.22
CA ASP A 85 12.36 -6.99 -6.23
C ASP A 85 13.10 -6.04 -5.29
N ASP A 86 13.07 -4.75 -5.57
CA ASP A 86 13.78 -3.75 -4.75
C ASP A 86 13.04 -3.53 -3.44
N VAL A 87 13.51 -4.18 -2.39
CA VAL A 87 12.88 -4.14 -1.07
C VAL A 87 12.77 -2.72 -0.54
N ASN A 88 13.81 -1.92 -0.73
CA ASN A 88 13.81 -0.54 -0.25
C ASN A 88 12.74 0.29 -0.97
N TYR A 89 12.61 0.11 -2.27
CA TYR A 89 11.60 0.81 -3.03
C TYR A 89 10.19 0.45 -2.55
N VAL A 90 9.94 -0.84 -2.39
CA VAL A 90 8.63 -1.35 -1.97
C VAL A 90 8.30 -0.85 -0.56
N ASN A 91 9.26 -0.91 0.35
CA ASN A 91 9.04 -0.46 1.72
C ASN A 91 8.76 1.04 1.78
N ASN A 92 9.51 1.83 1.03
CA ASN A 92 9.30 3.27 1.00
C ASN A 92 7.94 3.62 0.43
N LEU A 93 7.52 2.90 -0.59
CA LEU A 93 6.19 3.10 -1.18
C LEU A 93 5.08 2.80 -0.18
N TYR A 94 5.23 1.70 0.55
CA TYR A 94 4.29 1.32 1.60
C TYR A 94 4.17 2.43 2.65
N LEU A 95 5.30 2.97 3.09
CA LEU A 95 5.29 4.03 4.10
C LEU A 95 4.61 5.29 3.58
N ARG A 96 4.85 5.64 2.32
CA ARG A 96 4.24 6.82 1.72
C ARG A 96 2.73 6.66 1.60
N ILE A 97 2.28 5.51 1.13
CA ILE A 97 0.85 5.27 0.90
C ILE A 97 0.08 5.25 2.22
N THR A 98 0.68 4.67 3.26
CA THR A 98 0.00 4.57 4.55
C THR A 98 0.17 5.83 5.39
N GLY A 99 1.00 6.77 4.93
CA GLY A 99 1.26 7.99 5.68
C GLY A 99 2.15 7.79 6.87
N ARG A 100 2.79 6.61 6.98
CA ARG A 100 3.67 6.32 8.10
C ARG A 100 5.03 6.90 7.85
N LYS A 101 5.67 7.38 8.92
CA LYS A 101 7.00 7.92 8.81
C LYS A 101 8.02 6.80 8.91
N LYS A 102 9.11 6.97 8.19
CA LYS A 102 10.24 6.07 8.31
C LYS A 102 10.79 6.16 9.73
N THR A 103 10.93 5.03 10.39
CA THR A 103 11.46 4.97 11.74
C THR A 103 12.96 5.19 11.70
N GLU A 104 13.44 6.19 12.45
CA GLU A 104 14.87 6.40 12.59
C GLU A 104 15.40 5.48 13.67
N PRO A 105 16.52 4.86 13.45
CA PRO A 105 17.13 4.11 14.53
C PRO A 105 17.61 5.11 15.54
N SER A 106 17.18 5.24 16.55
CA SER A 106 17.40 6.11 17.43
C SER A 106 17.21 7.25 17.82
N ARG A 107 16.94 7.59 17.67
CA ARG A 107 16.75 8.83 18.13
C ARG A 107 15.98 8.86 19.39
N ASN A 108 16.07 8.26 18.97
CA ASN A 108 15.49 8.29 19.80
C ASN A 108 14.98 8.24 20.50
N VAL A 109 15.01 8.22 20.36
CA VAL A 109 14.55 8.43 21.08
C VAL A 109 14.15 8.64 21.59
N SER A 110 14.36 8.73 21.31
CA SER A 110 14.12 9.23 21.90
C SER A 110 13.64 9.36 22.20
N ASN A 111 13.89 9.32 21.95
CA ASN A 111 13.75 9.80 22.46
C ASN A 111 13.17 9.83 22.88
N SER A 112 13.23 9.69 22.70
CA SER A 112 12.98 9.96 23.20
C SER A 112 12.47 10.14 23.43
N GLY A 113 12.73 10.15 23.16
CA GLY A 113 12.64 10.64 23.27
C GLY A 113 12.07 10.79 23.14
N ARG A 114 12.33 10.76 22.98
CA ARG A 114 12.45 11.23 22.94
C ARG A 114 11.95 11.45 23.19
N GLU A 115 11.99 11.32 22.67
CA GLU A 115 12.20 11.66 22.85
C GLU A 115 11.85 11.75 23.15
N ASN A 116 11.96 11.61 22.79
CA ASN A 116 12.25 11.81 23.15
C ASN A 116 12.10 11.80 23.32
#